data_7db447bc92deb1fad6a9e63cf2c142a4
#
_entry.id   7db447bc92deb1fad6a9e63cf2c142a4
#
_cell.length_a   1.000
_cell.length_b   1.000
_cell.length_c   1.000
_cell.angle_alpha   90.00
_cell.angle_beta   90.00
_cell.angle_gamma   90.00
#
_symmetry.space_group_name_H-M   'P 1'
#
loop_
_entity.id
_entity.type
_entity.pdbx_description
1 polymer ?
#
loop_
_entity_poly.entity_id
_entity_poly.type
_entity_poly.pdbx_seq_one_letter_code
_entity_poly.pdbx_strand_id
1 'polypeptide(L)'
;MKSFFKYTIVLITISLLSSCFKDNDDSPSNSFEIKDFVWKGMNFAYLYKENSPNLANDRFGSSSEYQTYLDGFESPESLFESVIYDRQSIDRFSWITNDYIALEEQFSGVTKRNGAEFNFYYVPGSTSNIYGIVRLVLPNSDASSTPLTRGQIFNKIDNQTLTSENLQSLIAADNYSIGLATYDDNGTDELEDDILTNTAETITLTKTIYSENPIFKTKVFNLNDENVGYLMYNGFISEFDSQLNAVFGDFQAQNIQHLILDLRYNPGGSVNSSAALGSMITGFSDGVFAKLQYNTDLQNNNTNFNFSNSLSPQGGSINALNLNKVYVLTSGSSASASEMIINSLRSYIEVIQIGTQTVGKSQASTTIYDSSNFQRQGANPGHLYALQPLVAITVNKDDQVVPSTGLVPDIEVKESITNYGVLGTIEEPMLAAALLAIESSGRFGINEHGIIPIMDSDTFVPHAQSMYLD
;
A
#
# COMPACT_ATOMS: atom_id res chain seq x y z
N MET A 1 -11.87 -71.61 24.83
CA MET A 1 -12.85 -70.55 25.19
C MET A 1 -12.21 -69.18 25.63
N LYS A 2 -11.08 -69.17 26.36
CA LYS A 2 -10.45 -67.92 26.80
C LYS A 2 -9.79 -67.09 25.68
N SER A 3 -9.41 -67.67 24.54
CA SER A 3 -8.79 -66.97 23.44
C SER A 3 -9.83 -66.24 22.51
N PHE A 4 -10.99 -66.82 22.35
CA PHE A 4 -12.04 -66.23 21.50
C PHE A 4 -12.63 -64.92 22.09
N PHE A 5 -12.69 -64.86 23.42
CA PHE A 5 -13.19 -63.68 24.13
C PHE A 5 -12.29 -62.41 24.04
N LYS A 6 -10.96 -62.66 23.90
CA LYS A 6 -10.02 -61.55 23.73
C LYS A 6 -10.09 -60.87 22.36
N TYR A 7 -10.33 -61.63 21.32
CA TYR A 7 -10.46 -61.09 19.97
C TYR A 7 -11.79 -60.39 19.74
N THR A 8 -12.84 -60.83 20.40
CA THR A 8 -14.16 -60.17 20.32
C THR A 8 -14.18 -58.81 21.00
N ILE A 9 -13.45 -58.64 22.13
CA ILE A 9 -13.31 -57.34 22.82
C ILE A 9 -12.45 -56.39 21.99
N VAL A 10 -11.37 -56.86 21.33
CA VAL A 10 -10.55 -56.01 20.44
C VAL A 10 -11.30 -55.56 19.21
N LEU A 11 -12.18 -56.42 18.65
CA LEU A 11 -12.99 -56.05 17.49
C LEU A 11 -14.09 -55.03 17.84
N ILE A 12 -14.67 -55.10 19.04
CA ILE A 12 -15.67 -54.12 19.52
C ILE A 12 -15.00 -52.78 19.87
N THR A 13 -13.75 -52.78 20.36
CA THR A 13 -13.02 -51.54 20.67
C THR A 13 -12.58 -50.82 19.39
N ILE A 14 -12.30 -51.52 18.29
CA ILE A 14 -11.94 -50.91 17.01
C ILE A 14 -13.17 -50.35 16.28
N SER A 15 -14.36 -50.94 16.45
CA SER A 15 -15.60 -50.40 15.85
C SER A 15 -16.15 -49.17 16.57
N LEU A 16 -15.64 -48.81 17.78
CA LEU A 16 -16.04 -47.59 18.51
C LEU A 16 -15.13 -46.40 18.17
N LEU A 17 -14.05 -46.59 17.40
CA LEU A 17 -13.16 -45.51 16.95
C LEU A 17 -13.49 -44.97 15.56
N SER A 18 -14.50 -45.49 14.88
CA SER A 18 -15.01 -44.97 13.60
C SER A 18 -16.27 -44.13 13.78
N SER A 19 -16.39 -43.43 14.90
CA SER A 19 -17.26 -42.27 14.95
C SER A 19 -16.58 -41.15 14.16
N CYS A 20 -16.79 -41.14 12.85
CA CYS A 20 -16.66 -39.93 12.07
C CYS A 20 -17.62 -38.92 12.70
N PHE A 21 -17.16 -38.06 13.56
CA PHE A 21 -17.77 -36.76 13.70
C PHE A 21 -17.74 -36.17 12.29
N LYS A 22 -18.89 -36.07 11.63
CA LYS A 22 -19.07 -35.08 10.58
C LYS A 22 -18.88 -33.74 11.32
N ASP A 23 -17.71 -33.20 11.20
CA ASP A 23 -17.47 -31.81 11.53
C ASP A 23 -18.30 -31.02 10.51
N ASN A 24 -19.42 -30.45 10.97
CA ASN A 24 -20.24 -29.63 10.09
C ASN A 24 -19.58 -28.26 9.84
N ASP A 25 -18.42 -28.00 10.47
CA ASP A 25 -17.67 -26.76 10.34
C ASP A 25 -16.94 -26.68 8.99
N ASP A 26 -16.70 -27.81 8.29
CA ASP A 26 -16.05 -27.87 6.98
C ASP A 26 -17.04 -27.81 5.78
N SER A 27 -18.31 -27.52 6.03
CA SER A 27 -19.27 -27.35 4.93
C SER A 27 -19.06 -25.98 4.28
N PRO A 28 -18.90 -25.88 2.95
CA PRO A 28 -18.79 -24.59 2.28
C PRO A 28 -19.98 -23.70 2.61
N SER A 29 -19.72 -22.47 3.05
CA SER A 29 -20.76 -21.49 3.34
C SER A 29 -21.53 -21.16 2.05
N ASN A 30 -22.84 -21.00 2.17
CA ASN A 30 -23.66 -20.59 1.04
C ASN A 30 -23.59 -19.07 0.85
N SER A 31 -23.99 -18.59 -0.32
CA SER A 31 -23.95 -17.16 -0.66
C SER A 31 -24.74 -16.26 0.31
N PHE A 32 -25.78 -16.80 0.94
CA PHE A 32 -26.57 -16.06 1.94
C PHE A 32 -25.75 -15.81 3.22
N GLU A 33 -25.05 -16.82 3.74
CA GLU A 33 -24.21 -16.71 4.93
C GLU A 33 -23.09 -15.68 4.73
N ILE A 34 -22.45 -15.70 3.55
CA ILE A 34 -21.41 -14.71 3.22
C ILE A 34 -22.01 -13.30 3.13
N LYS A 35 -23.18 -13.12 2.50
CA LYS A 35 -23.87 -11.83 2.45
C LYS A 35 -24.32 -11.34 3.84
N ASP A 36 -24.72 -12.24 4.74
CA ASP A 36 -25.03 -11.93 6.15
C ASP A 36 -23.78 -11.41 6.86
N PHE A 37 -22.64 -12.07 6.69
CA PHE A 37 -21.35 -11.62 7.19
C PHE A 37 -20.98 -10.23 6.65
N VAL A 38 -21.10 -10.01 5.33
CA VAL A 38 -20.80 -8.72 4.70
C VAL A 38 -21.62 -7.60 5.33
N TRP A 39 -22.94 -7.78 5.42
CA TRP A 39 -23.80 -6.74 6.00
C TRP A 39 -23.44 -6.47 7.46
N LYS A 40 -23.27 -7.50 8.28
CA LYS A 40 -22.94 -7.38 9.71
C LYS A 40 -21.57 -6.72 9.93
N GLY A 41 -20.57 -7.11 9.16
CA GLY A 41 -19.23 -6.52 9.25
C GLY A 41 -19.21 -5.04 8.87
N MET A 42 -19.92 -4.66 7.80
CA MET A 42 -20.07 -3.26 7.39
C MET A 42 -20.92 -2.47 8.41
N ASN A 43 -22.02 -3.01 8.90
CA ASN A 43 -22.82 -2.36 9.94
C ASN A 43 -22.02 -2.14 11.23
N PHE A 44 -21.12 -3.06 11.58
CA PHE A 44 -20.27 -2.93 12.76
C PHE A 44 -19.18 -1.88 12.62
N ALA A 45 -18.37 -1.95 11.54
CA ALA A 45 -17.08 -1.27 11.49
C ALA A 45 -17.02 -0.06 10.55
N TYR A 46 -17.95 0.06 9.59
CA TYR A 46 -17.82 1.02 8.50
C TYR A 46 -17.84 2.48 8.98
N LEU A 47 -16.82 3.24 8.61
CA LEU A 47 -16.64 4.64 9.02
C LEU A 47 -17.85 5.53 8.66
N TYR A 48 -18.37 5.36 7.44
CA TYR A 48 -19.47 6.19 6.89
C TYR A 48 -20.84 5.52 7.04
N LYS A 49 -21.00 4.67 8.06
CA LYS A 49 -22.26 3.95 8.33
C LYS A 49 -23.47 4.88 8.41
N GLU A 50 -23.34 6.04 9.04
CA GLU A 50 -24.42 7.03 9.17
C GLU A 50 -24.88 7.61 7.84
N ASN A 51 -23.98 7.61 6.85
CA ASN A 51 -24.24 8.09 5.49
C ASN A 51 -24.82 6.98 4.59
N SER A 52 -24.87 5.73 5.07
CA SER A 52 -25.41 4.58 4.35
C SER A 52 -26.70 4.08 5.02
N PRO A 53 -27.89 4.50 4.55
CA PRO A 53 -29.16 4.15 5.20
C PRO A 53 -29.41 2.65 5.31
N ASN A 54 -28.85 1.86 4.42
CA ASN A 54 -28.95 0.39 4.42
C ASN A 54 -28.14 -0.27 5.54
N LEU A 55 -27.26 0.47 6.22
CA LEU A 55 -26.49 0.02 7.39
C LEU A 55 -27.07 0.54 8.73
N ALA A 56 -28.23 1.21 8.73
CA ALA A 56 -28.84 1.66 9.98
C ALA A 56 -29.19 0.46 10.89
N ASN A 57 -29.00 0.61 12.20
CA ASN A 57 -29.23 -0.47 13.18
C ASN A 57 -30.71 -0.92 13.23
N ASP A 58 -31.65 -0.04 12.89
CA ASP A 58 -33.09 -0.26 12.85
C ASP A 58 -33.64 -0.44 11.41
N ARG A 59 -32.77 -0.72 10.43
CA ARG A 59 -33.13 -0.80 9.00
C ARG A 59 -34.19 -1.86 8.72
N PHE A 60 -34.20 -2.97 9.47
CA PHE A 60 -35.06 -4.10 9.21
C PHE A 60 -36.03 -4.34 10.38
N GLY A 61 -37.31 -4.34 10.07
CA GLY A 61 -38.38 -4.61 11.08
C GLY A 61 -38.58 -6.10 11.39
N SER A 62 -38.02 -7.01 10.56
CA SER A 62 -38.12 -8.45 10.73
C SER A 62 -36.98 -9.22 10.06
N SER A 63 -36.73 -10.44 10.50
CA SER A 63 -35.76 -11.35 9.86
C SER A 63 -36.15 -11.68 8.41
N SER A 64 -37.44 -11.73 8.08
CA SER A 64 -37.88 -11.97 6.69
C SER A 64 -37.57 -10.79 5.77
N GLU A 65 -37.71 -9.55 6.25
CA GLU A 65 -37.31 -8.36 5.50
C GLU A 65 -35.81 -8.34 5.27
N TYR A 66 -35.01 -8.63 6.30
CA TYR A 66 -33.56 -8.76 6.20
C TYR A 66 -33.13 -9.83 5.18
N GLN A 67 -33.72 -11.03 5.26
CA GLN A 67 -33.44 -12.10 4.31
C GLN A 67 -33.78 -11.67 2.88
N THR A 68 -34.96 -11.08 2.66
CA THR A 68 -35.38 -10.58 1.35
C THR A 68 -34.40 -9.54 0.78
N TYR A 69 -33.87 -8.66 1.64
CA TYR A 69 -32.88 -7.68 1.26
C TYR A 69 -31.58 -8.34 0.79
N LEU A 70 -31.03 -9.30 1.57
CA LEU A 70 -29.81 -10.02 1.18
C LEU A 70 -29.98 -10.86 -0.08
N ASP A 71 -31.15 -11.49 -0.26
CA ASP A 71 -31.45 -12.31 -1.46
C ASP A 71 -31.58 -11.45 -2.73
N GLY A 72 -31.78 -10.13 -2.59
CA GLY A 72 -31.82 -9.19 -3.70
C GLY A 72 -30.49 -8.92 -4.39
N PHE A 73 -29.37 -9.37 -3.83
CA PHE A 73 -28.04 -9.18 -4.41
C PHE A 73 -27.51 -10.44 -5.07
N GLU A 74 -26.87 -10.30 -6.23
CA GLU A 74 -26.30 -11.44 -6.99
C GLU A 74 -25.09 -12.05 -6.27
N SER A 75 -24.26 -11.23 -5.61
CA SER A 75 -23.03 -11.67 -4.96
C SER A 75 -22.75 -10.89 -3.67
N PRO A 76 -21.85 -11.39 -2.78
CA PRO A 76 -21.36 -10.66 -1.63
C PRO A 76 -20.74 -9.31 -2.00
N GLU A 77 -20.02 -9.25 -3.13
CA GLU A 77 -19.38 -8.02 -3.63
C GLU A 77 -20.43 -6.99 -4.05
N SER A 78 -21.52 -7.40 -4.71
CA SER A 78 -22.59 -6.47 -5.10
C SER A 78 -23.32 -5.88 -3.88
N LEU A 79 -23.50 -6.66 -2.82
CA LEU A 79 -24.00 -6.18 -1.54
C LEU A 79 -23.01 -5.18 -0.91
N PHE A 80 -21.72 -5.54 -0.85
CA PHE A 80 -20.68 -4.68 -0.30
C PHE A 80 -20.67 -3.31 -0.98
N GLU A 81 -20.61 -3.30 -2.32
CA GLU A 81 -20.61 -2.05 -3.09
C GLU A 81 -21.90 -1.21 -2.87
N SER A 82 -23.04 -1.86 -2.66
CA SER A 82 -24.34 -1.16 -2.47
C SER A 82 -24.41 -0.36 -1.17
N VAL A 83 -23.55 -0.64 -0.20
CA VAL A 83 -23.53 0.04 1.11
C VAL A 83 -22.38 1.03 1.25
N ILE A 84 -21.49 1.12 0.25
CA ILE A 84 -20.41 2.10 0.22
C ILE A 84 -20.99 3.51 -0.03
N TYR A 85 -20.55 4.45 0.79
CA TYR A 85 -20.96 5.85 0.67
C TYR A 85 -20.08 6.60 -0.33
N ASP A 86 -20.68 7.16 -1.37
CA ASP A 86 -20.01 7.98 -2.39
C ASP A 86 -18.66 7.42 -2.85
N ARG A 87 -18.73 6.26 -3.51
CA ARG A 87 -17.59 5.46 -3.97
C ARG A 87 -16.55 6.25 -4.77
N GLN A 88 -16.97 7.25 -5.49
CA GLN A 88 -16.08 8.01 -6.38
C GLN A 88 -15.33 9.14 -5.66
N SER A 89 -15.92 9.72 -4.63
CA SER A 89 -15.41 10.95 -4.02
C SER A 89 -14.99 10.77 -2.57
N ILE A 90 -15.70 9.97 -1.79
CA ILE A 90 -15.50 9.84 -0.34
C ILE A 90 -14.82 8.51 0.01
N ASP A 91 -15.49 7.38 -0.23
CA ASP A 91 -14.91 6.07 0.06
C ASP A 91 -14.35 5.41 -1.20
N ARG A 92 -13.18 5.84 -1.59
CA ARG A 92 -12.43 5.29 -2.72
C ARG A 92 -11.68 4.00 -2.38
N PHE A 93 -11.63 3.59 -1.10
CA PHE A 93 -10.61 2.67 -0.58
C PHE A 93 -11.15 1.45 0.19
N SER A 94 -12.44 1.39 0.56
CA SER A 94 -13.02 0.16 1.13
C SER A 94 -13.13 -0.93 0.07
N TRP A 95 -12.91 -2.19 0.45
CA TRP A 95 -13.00 -3.33 -0.46
C TRP A 95 -13.31 -4.64 0.24
N ILE A 96 -13.62 -5.66 -0.54
CA ILE A 96 -13.91 -7.03 -0.12
C ILE A 96 -13.00 -7.99 -0.89
N THR A 97 -12.53 -9.05 -0.23
CA THR A 97 -11.79 -10.13 -0.87
C THR A 97 -12.49 -11.47 -0.64
N ASN A 98 -12.32 -12.37 -1.59
CA ASN A 98 -12.71 -13.78 -1.45
C ASN A 98 -11.54 -14.69 -1.05
N ASP A 99 -10.36 -14.09 -0.76
CA ASP A 99 -9.16 -14.80 -0.32
C ASP A 99 -8.36 -13.94 0.67
N TYR A 100 -8.69 -14.06 1.96
CA TYR A 100 -7.96 -13.34 2.99
C TYR A 100 -6.55 -13.91 3.25
N ILE A 101 -6.24 -15.12 2.81
CA ILE A 101 -4.88 -15.67 2.94
C ILE A 101 -3.94 -14.88 2.02
N ALA A 102 -4.34 -14.68 0.76
CA ALA A 102 -3.59 -13.85 -0.18
C ALA A 102 -3.46 -12.40 0.33
N LEU A 103 -4.48 -11.87 1.02
CA LEU A 103 -4.42 -10.55 1.66
C LEU A 103 -3.38 -10.50 2.79
N GLU A 104 -3.38 -11.48 3.69
CA GLU A 104 -2.41 -11.58 4.79
C GLU A 104 -0.97 -11.68 4.24
N GLU A 105 -0.77 -12.46 3.18
CA GLU A 105 0.51 -12.54 2.47
C GLU A 105 0.91 -11.18 1.87
N GLN A 106 -0.03 -10.47 1.23
CA GLN A 106 0.23 -9.13 0.68
C GLN A 106 0.66 -8.14 1.76
N PHE A 107 0.00 -8.14 2.92
CA PHE A 107 0.38 -7.26 4.04
C PHE A 107 1.76 -7.61 4.61
N SER A 108 2.19 -8.86 4.51
CA SER A 108 3.54 -9.31 4.83
C SER A 108 4.57 -9.06 3.70
N GLY A 109 4.17 -8.35 2.64
CA GLY A 109 5.03 -8.03 1.50
C GLY A 109 5.21 -9.18 0.49
N VAL A 110 4.42 -10.25 0.59
CA VAL A 110 4.48 -11.41 -0.32
C VAL A 110 3.38 -11.31 -1.36
N THR A 111 3.76 -11.16 -2.63
CA THR A 111 2.81 -11.04 -3.75
C THR A 111 3.31 -11.78 -4.98
N LYS A 112 2.38 -12.14 -5.88
CA LYS A 112 2.74 -12.71 -7.18
C LYS A 112 3.01 -11.58 -8.18
N ARG A 113 4.30 -11.28 -8.44
CA ARG A 113 4.75 -10.19 -9.33
C ARG A 113 6.04 -10.54 -10.06
N ASN A 114 6.35 -9.82 -11.13
CA ASN A 114 7.63 -9.97 -11.84
C ASN A 114 8.72 -9.02 -11.32
N GLY A 115 8.36 -8.03 -10.51
CA GLY A 115 9.28 -7.07 -9.92
C GLY A 115 9.64 -5.87 -10.79
N ALA A 116 9.06 -5.73 -11.97
CA ALA A 116 9.09 -4.46 -12.72
C ALA A 116 7.89 -3.60 -12.31
N GLU A 117 8.12 -2.33 -12.03
CA GLU A 117 7.08 -1.33 -11.78
C GLU A 117 7.14 -0.22 -12.81
N PHE A 118 5.98 0.29 -13.17
CA PHE A 118 5.81 1.20 -14.30
C PHE A 118 5.00 2.44 -13.94
N ASN A 119 5.31 3.56 -14.59
CA ASN A 119 4.42 4.70 -14.76
C ASN A 119 3.90 4.71 -16.20
N PHE A 120 2.64 5.10 -16.41
CA PHE A 120 2.01 5.13 -17.72
C PHE A 120 1.61 6.54 -18.12
N TYR A 121 1.78 6.85 -19.41
CA TYR A 121 1.55 8.16 -20.00
C TYR A 121 0.82 8.00 -21.32
N TYR A 122 0.05 9.02 -21.73
CA TYR A 122 -0.47 9.06 -23.08
C TYR A 122 0.65 9.32 -24.10
N VAL A 123 0.61 8.63 -25.24
CA VAL A 123 1.45 8.95 -26.38
C VAL A 123 1.12 10.38 -26.84
N PRO A 124 2.12 11.23 -27.15
CA PRO A 124 1.91 12.58 -27.62
C PRO A 124 0.83 12.66 -28.70
N GLY A 125 -0.14 13.56 -28.53
CA GLY A 125 -1.29 13.73 -29.41
C GLY A 125 -2.34 12.62 -29.37
N SER A 126 -2.23 11.62 -28.48
CA SER A 126 -3.22 10.54 -28.30
C SER A 126 -4.01 10.70 -27.00
N THR A 127 -5.29 10.30 -27.04
CA THR A 127 -6.16 10.18 -25.85
C THR A 127 -6.46 8.73 -25.47
N SER A 128 -5.90 7.76 -26.20
CA SER A 128 -6.13 6.33 -25.98
C SER A 128 -4.84 5.51 -25.96
N ASN A 129 -3.90 5.79 -26.89
CA ASN A 129 -2.63 5.09 -26.91
C ASN A 129 -1.74 5.56 -25.76
N ILE A 130 -1.12 4.61 -25.08
CA ILE A 130 -0.27 4.87 -23.93
C ILE A 130 1.09 4.20 -24.09
N TYR A 131 2.05 4.64 -23.32
CA TYR A 131 3.33 3.99 -23.14
C TYR A 131 3.66 3.89 -21.65
N GLY A 132 4.50 2.91 -21.30
CA GLY A 132 5.00 2.71 -19.95
C GLY A 132 6.47 3.09 -19.84
N ILE A 133 6.85 3.60 -18.68
CA ILE A 133 8.25 3.82 -18.28
C ILE A 133 8.53 2.96 -17.05
N VAL A 134 9.65 2.25 -17.07
CA VAL A 134 10.11 1.47 -15.91
C VAL A 134 10.52 2.42 -14.79
N ARG A 135 9.75 2.46 -13.71
CA ARG A 135 10.05 3.29 -12.53
C ARG A 135 10.93 2.57 -11.51
N LEU A 136 10.72 1.26 -11.33
CA LEU A 136 11.52 0.39 -10.46
C LEU A 136 11.77 -0.96 -11.09
N VAL A 137 12.92 -1.55 -10.78
CA VAL A 137 13.21 -2.97 -10.92
C VAL A 137 13.59 -3.49 -9.54
N LEU A 138 12.72 -4.31 -8.95
CA LEU A 138 12.90 -4.81 -7.58
C LEU A 138 14.04 -5.84 -7.53
N PRO A 139 14.95 -5.76 -6.55
CA PRO A 139 16.08 -6.69 -6.42
C PRO A 139 15.63 -8.15 -6.27
N ASN A 140 16.39 -9.09 -6.85
CA ASN A 140 16.13 -10.54 -6.78
C ASN A 140 14.77 -10.98 -7.37
N SER A 141 14.15 -10.15 -8.19
CA SER A 141 12.93 -10.47 -8.94
C SER A 141 13.24 -11.06 -10.32
N ASP A 142 12.22 -11.56 -11.02
CA ASP A 142 12.35 -11.97 -12.42
C ASP A 142 12.87 -10.82 -13.29
N ALA A 143 12.30 -9.64 -13.16
CA ALA A 143 12.71 -8.45 -13.90
C ALA A 143 14.19 -8.10 -13.67
N SER A 144 14.71 -8.27 -12.44
CA SER A 144 16.12 -7.98 -12.13
C SER A 144 17.10 -8.95 -12.81
N SER A 145 16.62 -10.08 -13.31
CA SER A 145 17.40 -11.06 -14.07
C SER A 145 17.40 -10.79 -15.57
N THR A 146 16.69 -9.76 -16.01
CA THR A 146 16.61 -9.30 -17.41
C THR A 146 17.47 -8.05 -17.60
N PRO A 147 17.69 -7.58 -18.86
CA PRO A 147 18.37 -6.31 -19.11
C PRO A 147 17.50 -5.08 -18.81
N LEU A 148 16.32 -5.25 -18.19
CA LEU A 148 15.41 -4.16 -17.89
C LEU A 148 16.00 -3.21 -16.84
N THR A 149 15.94 -1.92 -17.12
CA THR A 149 16.44 -0.88 -16.21
C THR A 149 15.44 0.28 -16.09
N ARG A 150 15.53 1.01 -14.97
CA ARG A 150 14.77 2.24 -14.74
C ARG A 150 14.96 3.24 -15.89
N GLY A 151 13.87 3.86 -16.29
CA GLY A 151 13.83 4.85 -17.38
C GLY A 151 13.60 4.25 -18.77
N GLN A 152 13.71 2.92 -18.93
CA GLN A 152 13.35 2.30 -20.21
C GLN A 152 11.86 2.42 -20.50
N ILE A 153 11.56 2.67 -21.77
CA ILE A 153 10.21 2.94 -22.27
C ILE A 153 9.73 1.76 -23.11
N PHE A 154 8.45 1.47 -23.02
CA PHE A 154 7.77 0.47 -23.85
C PHE A 154 6.35 0.93 -24.20
N ASN A 155 5.85 0.52 -25.38
CA ASN A 155 4.49 0.85 -25.80
C ASN A 155 3.74 -0.35 -26.36
N LYS A 156 4.26 -1.56 -26.13
CA LYS A 156 3.63 -2.82 -26.52
C LYS A 156 3.73 -3.85 -25.41
N ILE A 157 2.71 -4.68 -25.29
CA ILE A 157 2.76 -5.95 -24.56
C ILE A 157 2.29 -7.04 -25.53
N ASP A 158 3.06 -8.15 -25.62
CA ASP A 158 2.82 -9.27 -26.53
C ASP A 158 2.54 -8.82 -27.96
N ASN A 159 3.35 -7.87 -28.43
CA ASN A 159 3.26 -7.22 -29.74
C ASN A 159 1.96 -6.43 -30.01
N GLN A 160 1.11 -6.24 -29.00
CA GLN A 160 -0.09 -5.39 -29.06
C GLN A 160 0.26 -3.98 -28.59
N THR A 161 -0.13 -2.96 -29.35
CA THR A 161 0.01 -1.55 -28.93
C THR A 161 -0.81 -1.31 -27.68
N LEU A 162 -0.20 -0.65 -26.69
CA LEU A 162 -0.86 -0.33 -25.42
C LEU A 162 -1.89 0.79 -25.59
N THR A 163 -3.04 0.57 -25.00
CA THR A 163 -4.11 1.57 -24.87
C THR A 163 -4.62 1.60 -23.42
N SER A 164 -5.26 2.68 -23.03
CA SER A 164 -5.93 2.78 -21.72
C SER A 164 -7.01 1.69 -21.50
N GLU A 165 -7.56 1.10 -22.57
CA GLU A 165 -8.56 0.05 -22.49
C GLU A 165 -7.99 -1.36 -22.34
N ASN A 166 -6.83 -1.66 -22.99
CA ASN A 166 -6.29 -3.03 -23.00
C ASN A 166 -5.19 -3.28 -21.93
N LEU A 167 -4.63 -2.22 -21.34
CA LEU A 167 -3.50 -2.31 -20.42
C LEU A 167 -3.76 -3.28 -19.25
N GLN A 168 -4.92 -3.14 -18.58
CA GLN A 168 -5.25 -3.97 -17.42
C GLN A 168 -5.26 -5.47 -17.78
N SER A 169 -5.85 -5.84 -18.92
CA SER A 169 -5.92 -7.23 -19.34
C SER A 169 -4.55 -7.80 -19.75
N LEU A 170 -3.72 -6.98 -20.39
CA LEU A 170 -2.39 -7.40 -20.84
C LEU A 170 -1.41 -7.57 -19.67
N ILE A 171 -1.41 -6.62 -18.73
CA ILE A 171 -0.51 -6.68 -17.57
C ILE A 171 -0.96 -7.73 -16.52
N ALA A 172 -2.22 -8.17 -16.56
CA ALA A 172 -2.75 -9.20 -15.66
C ALA A 172 -2.14 -10.58 -15.90
N ALA A 173 -1.67 -10.87 -17.13
CA ALA A 173 -1.08 -12.16 -17.48
C ALA A 173 0.12 -12.51 -16.60
N ASP A 174 0.31 -13.80 -16.32
CA ASP A 174 1.45 -14.29 -15.54
C ASP A 174 2.78 -14.16 -16.30
N ASN A 175 2.73 -14.25 -17.63
CA ASN A 175 3.87 -14.08 -18.52
C ASN A 175 3.46 -13.15 -19.64
N TYR A 176 4.29 -12.16 -19.92
CA TYR A 176 4.11 -11.25 -21.05
C TYR A 176 5.44 -10.66 -21.50
N SER A 177 5.49 -10.20 -22.73
CA SER A 177 6.69 -9.54 -23.28
C SER A 177 6.40 -8.07 -23.54
N ILE A 178 7.22 -7.18 -22.99
CA ILE A 178 7.17 -5.75 -23.29
C ILE A 178 8.03 -5.45 -24.52
N GLY A 179 7.51 -4.66 -25.47
CA GLY A 179 8.21 -4.16 -26.65
C GLY A 179 8.76 -2.77 -26.38
N LEU A 180 10.11 -2.63 -26.38
CA LEU A 180 10.78 -1.39 -26.04
C LEU A 180 10.60 -0.32 -27.11
N ALA A 181 10.65 0.94 -26.66
CA ALA A 181 10.57 2.14 -27.50
C ALA A 181 11.59 3.17 -27.02
N THR A 182 11.93 4.12 -27.89
CA THR A 182 12.69 5.32 -27.58
C THR A 182 11.79 6.54 -27.63
N TYR A 183 12.10 7.52 -26.79
CA TYR A 183 11.40 8.79 -26.71
C TYR A 183 12.36 9.91 -27.08
N ASP A 184 11.93 10.83 -27.94
CA ASP A 184 12.67 12.00 -28.36
C ASP A 184 11.77 13.22 -28.13
N ASP A 185 12.19 14.12 -27.25
CA ASP A 185 11.49 15.37 -26.92
C ASP A 185 11.84 16.50 -27.90
N ASN A 186 12.55 16.20 -29.00
CA ASN A 186 13.04 17.18 -29.98
C ASN A 186 13.80 18.37 -29.37
N GLY A 187 14.13 18.32 -28.08
CA GLY A 187 14.74 19.41 -27.32
C GLY A 187 13.79 20.62 -27.15
N THR A 188 12.49 20.39 -27.16
CA THR A 188 11.45 21.42 -26.96
C THR A 188 10.66 21.16 -25.68
N ASP A 189 9.84 22.13 -25.24
CA ASP A 189 8.93 22.00 -24.11
C ASP A 189 7.51 21.59 -24.55
N GLU A 190 7.28 21.37 -25.86
CA GLU A 190 6.00 21.09 -26.46
C GLU A 190 5.80 19.58 -26.58
N LEU A 191 4.92 19.01 -25.77
CA LEU A 191 4.66 17.56 -25.76
C LEU A 191 4.06 17.02 -27.07
N GLU A 192 3.44 17.89 -27.86
CA GLU A 192 2.78 17.52 -29.11
C GLU A 192 3.76 17.17 -30.22
N ASP A 193 5.00 17.63 -30.16
CA ASP A 193 6.03 17.32 -31.16
C ASP A 193 6.98 16.19 -30.75
N ASP A 194 6.80 15.64 -29.55
CA ASP A 194 7.57 14.51 -29.06
C ASP A 194 7.32 13.24 -29.88
N ILE A 195 8.35 12.44 -30.05
CA ILE A 195 8.32 11.26 -30.92
C ILE A 195 8.61 9.98 -30.12
N LEU A 196 7.65 9.05 -30.16
CA LEU A 196 7.83 7.70 -29.63
C LEU A 196 8.11 6.73 -30.78
N THR A 197 9.29 6.11 -30.79
CA THR A 197 9.73 5.19 -31.85
C THR A 197 9.91 3.78 -31.31
N ASN A 198 9.24 2.79 -31.95
CA ASN A 198 9.40 1.39 -31.59
C ASN A 198 10.80 0.89 -31.91
N THR A 199 11.37 0.10 -31.01
CA THR A 199 12.59 -0.69 -31.29
C THR A 199 12.22 -2.13 -31.69
N ALA A 200 13.21 -2.92 -32.06
CA ALA A 200 13.03 -4.36 -32.26
C ALA A 200 13.22 -5.18 -30.97
N GLU A 201 13.55 -4.52 -29.87
CA GLU A 201 13.87 -5.18 -28.61
C GLU A 201 12.61 -5.53 -27.83
N THR A 202 12.59 -6.74 -27.27
CA THR A 202 11.53 -7.23 -26.39
C THR A 202 12.14 -7.85 -25.15
N ILE A 203 11.48 -7.68 -24.01
CA ILE A 203 11.86 -8.29 -22.75
C ILE A 203 10.66 -9.06 -22.19
N THR A 204 10.85 -10.35 -21.92
CA THR A 204 9.82 -11.19 -21.32
C THR A 204 9.91 -11.12 -19.81
N LEU A 205 8.76 -10.98 -19.16
CA LEU A 205 8.60 -10.87 -17.71
C LEU A 205 7.64 -11.97 -17.23
N THR A 206 8.04 -12.64 -16.15
CA THR A 206 7.28 -13.72 -15.52
C THR A 206 6.93 -13.37 -14.08
N LYS A 207 5.64 -13.47 -13.72
CA LYS A 207 5.21 -13.29 -12.33
C LYS A 207 5.49 -14.55 -11.53
N THR A 208 6.17 -14.39 -10.41
CA THR A 208 6.43 -15.44 -9.42
C THR A 208 6.03 -14.94 -8.03
N ILE A 209 5.90 -15.84 -7.07
CA ILE A 209 5.77 -15.43 -5.67
C ILE A 209 7.06 -14.72 -5.27
N TYR A 210 6.93 -13.49 -4.81
CA TYR A 210 8.03 -12.60 -4.50
C TYR A 210 7.78 -11.92 -3.15
N SER A 211 8.80 -11.91 -2.29
CA SER A 211 8.77 -11.18 -1.02
C SER A 211 9.58 -9.90 -1.18
N GLU A 212 8.92 -8.77 -1.09
CA GLU A 212 9.54 -7.46 -1.22
C GLU A 212 10.18 -7.02 0.10
N ASN A 213 11.45 -6.62 0.06
CA ASN A 213 12.05 -5.84 1.12
C ASN A 213 11.76 -4.35 0.86
N PRO A 214 10.94 -3.69 1.69
CA PRO A 214 10.56 -2.30 1.46
C PRO A 214 11.71 -1.29 1.66
N ILE A 215 12.79 -1.70 2.31
CA ILE A 215 14.02 -0.91 2.41
C ILE A 215 14.76 -1.03 1.07
N PHE A 216 14.29 -0.27 0.07
CA PHE A 216 14.76 -0.43 -1.30
C PHE A 216 16.20 0.03 -1.47
N LYS A 217 16.57 1.17 -0.85
CA LYS A 217 17.90 1.72 -0.95
C LYS A 217 18.27 2.60 0.24
N THR A 218 19.50 2.44 0.71
CA THR A 218 20.10 3.32 1.73
C THR A 218 21.44 3.85 1.23
N LYS A 219 21.77 5.09 1.58
CA LYS A 219 23.06 5.70 1.27
C LYS A 219 23.37 6.82 2.24
N VAL A 220 24.65 7.15 2.41
CA VAL A 220 25.10 8.35 3.10
C VAL A 220 25.92 9.19 2.14
N PHE A 221 25.58 10.47 2.04
CA PHE A 221 26.32 11.48 1.29
C PHE A 221 27.06 12.39 2.28
N ASN A 222 28.19 12.92 1.88
CA ASN A 222 28.82 14.01 2.59
C ASN A 222 28.61 15.31 1.81
N LEU A 223 28.00 16.29 2.46
CA LEU A 223 27.64 17.57 1.88
C LEU A 223 28.17 18.67 2.80
N ASN A 224 29.21 19.41 2.37
CA ASN A 224 29.81 20.47 3.15
C ASN A 224 30.23 20.06 4.59
N ASP A 225 30.85 18.87 4.72
CA ASP A 225 31.25 18.24 5.98
C ASP A 225 30.09 17.75 6.87
N GLU A 226 28.85 17.80 6.39
CA GLU A 226 27.67 17.20 7.04
C GLU A 226 27.25 15.90 6.34
N ASN A 227 26.90 14.90 7.12
CA ASN A 227 26.45 13.61 6.58
C ASN A 227 24.94 13.63 6.38
N VAL A 228 24.50 13.29 5.17
CA VAL A 228 23.10 13.19 4.77
C VAL A 228 22.75 11.72 4.55
N GLY A 229 21.85 11.19 5.37
CA GLY A 229 21.28 9.87 5.16
C GLY A 229 20.18 9.91 4.08
N TYR A 230 20.19 8.95 3.18
CA TYR A 230 19.13 8.72 2.21
C TYR A 230 18.54 7.33 2.44
N LEU A 231 17.23 7.27 2.58
CA LEU A 231 16.46 6.05 2.71
C LEU A 231 15.30 6.08 1.72
N MET A 232 15.30 5.18 0.74
CA MET A 232 14.13 4.89 -0.09
C MET A 232 13.38 3.72 0.51
N TYR A 233 12.12 3.97 0.90
CA TYR A 233 11.27 3.05 1.63
C TYR A 233 9.93 2.89 0.91
N ASN A 234 9.69 1.70 0.34
CA ASN A 234 8.61 1.45 -0.61
C ASN A 234 7.31 0.95 0.03
N GLY A 235 7.28 0.65 1.32
CA GLY A 235 6.07 0.16 1.99
C GLY A 235 6.24 0.06 3.50
N PHE A 236 5.19 0.33 4.26
CA PHE A 236 5.17 0.17 5.71
C PHE A 236 4.74 -1.26 6.05
N ILE A 237 5.71 -2.19 6.07
CA ILE A 237 5.54 -3.62 6.30
C ILE A 237 6.18 -3.97 7.64
N SER A 238 5.36 -4.35 8.63
CA SER A 238 5.79 -4.49 10.04
C SER A 238 6.86 -5.57 10.26
N GLU A 239 6.89 -6.60 9.41
CA GLU A 239 7.92 -7.64 9.45
C GLU A 239 9.34 -7.08 9.24
N PHE A 240 9.47 -5.91 8.60
CA PHE A 240 10.76 -5.26 8.32
C PHE A 240 11.13 -4.16 9.31
N ASP A 241 10.32 -3.87 10.33
CA ASP A 241 10.58 -2.80 11.30
C ASP A 241 11.93 -2.97 12.02
N SER A 242 12.31 -4.21 12.34
CA SER A 242 13.63 -4.49 12.95
C SER A 242 14.78 -4.17 12.00
N GLN A 243 14.62 -4.44 10.70
CA GLN A 243 15.65 -4.11 9.69
C GLN A 243 15.72 -2.61 9.46
N LEU A 244 14.55 -1.95 9.42
CA LEU A 244 14.47 -0.48 9.34
C LEU A 244 15.19 0.16 10.54
N ASN A 245 14.94 -0.33 11.74
CA ASN A 245 15.62 0.14 12.95
C ASN A 245 17.14 -0.07 12.89
N ALA A 246 17.61 -1.17 12.29
CA ALA A 246 19.05 -1.39 12.08
C ALA A 246 19.66 -0.35 11.12
N VAL A 247 18.96 0.05 10.04
CA VAL A 247 19.39 1.13 9.16
C VAL A 247 19.54 2.44 9.91
N PHE A 248 18.63 2.77 10.83
CA PHE A 248 18.75 3.94 11.68
C PHE A 248 19.94 3.84 12.66
N GLY A 249 20.28 2.64 13.13
CA GLY A 249 21.49 2.37 13.88
C GLY A 249 22.78 2.65 13.08
N ASP A 250 22.80 2.24 11.80
CA ASP A 250 23.90 2.52 10.87
C ASP A 250 24.02 4.03 10.57
N PHE A 251 22.91 4.71 10.40
CA PHE A 251 22.89 6.17 10.24
C PHE A 251 23.36 6.89 11.48
N GLN A 252 22.97 6.44 12.67
CA GLN A 252 23.42 6.98 13.94
C GLN A 252 24.95 6.79 14.11
N ALA A 253 25.48 5.60 13.78
CA ALA A 253 26.91 5.32 13.84
C ALA A 253 27.73 6.18 12.87
N GLN A 254 27.13 6.58 11.73
CA GLN A 254 27.73 7.49 10.75
C GLN A 254 27.45 8.97 11.07
N ASN A 255 26.79 9.26 12.21
CA ASN A 255 26.50 10.61 12.67
C ASN A 255 25.89 11.48 11.57
N ILE A 256 24.76 11.06 11.00
CA ILE A 256 24.04 11.87 10.00
C ILE A 256 23.37 13.07 10.66
N GLN A 257 23.40 14.22 9.99
CA GLN A 257 22.78 15.46 10.43
C GLN A 257 21.47 15.75 9.69
N HIS A 258 21.29 15.18 8.51
CA HIS A 258 20.10 15.36 7.68
C HIS A 258 19.59 14.01 7.20
N LEU A 259 18.27 13.86 7.05
CA LEU A 259 17.64 12.68 6.47
C LEU A 259 16.81 13.09 5.26
N ILE A 260 17.04 12.40 4.14
CA ILE A 260 16.15 12.37 2.99
C ILE A 260 15.40 11.04 3.02
N LEU A 261 14.11 11.08 3.28
CA LEU A 261 13.20 9.95 3.30
C LEU A 261 12.44 9.91 1.96
N ASP A 262 12.75 8.94 1.11
CA ASP A 262 12.15 8.80 -0.20
C ASP A 262 10.95 7.85 -0.13
N LEU A 263 9.76 8.42 -0.18
CA LEU A 263 8.46 7.74 -0.15
C LEU A 263 7.73 7.86 -1.50
N ARG A 264 8.43 8.26 -2.59
CA ARG A 264 7.78 8.57 -3.88
C ARG A 264 6.96 7.43 -4.46
N TYR A 265 7.26 6.17 -4.15
CA TYR A 265 6.51 4.99 -4.60
C TYR A 265 5.94 4.18 -3.43
N ASN A 266 5.78 4.78 -2.27
CA ASN A 266 5.28 4.11 -1.08
C ASN A 266 3.76 4.31 -0.92
N PRO A 267 2.94 3.27 -1.15
CA PRO A 267 1.48 3.37 -1.11
C PRO A 267 0.90 3.33 0.31
N GLY A 268 1.76 3.24 1.34
CA GLY A 268 1.33 3.17 2.73
C GLY A 268 1.65 1.85 3.41
N GLY A 269 0.75 1.35 4.26
CA GLY A 269 0.85 0.11 5.01
C GLY A 269 0.52 0.27 6.50
N SER A 270 1.28 -0.40 7.37
CA SER A 270 1.07 -0.43 8.82
C SER A 270 1.16 0.94 9.49
N VAL A 271 0.17 1.26 10.28
CA VAL A 271 0.13 2.46 11.13
C VAL A 271 1.22 2.39 12.21
N ASN A 272 1.45 1.20 12.78
CA ASN A 272 2.48 0.99 13.80
C ASN A 272 3.89 1.24 13.26
N SER A 273 4.20 0.73 12.06
CA SER A 273 5.49 0.97 11.39
C SER A 273 5.72 2.45 11.11
N SER A 274 4.66 3.18 10.73
CA SER A 274 4.74 4.63 10.51
C SER A 274 5.05 5.39 11.81
N ALA A 275 4.44 5.02 12.93
CA ALA A 275 4.73 5.61 14.24
C ALA A 275 6.16 5.28 14.73
N ALA A 276 6.61 4.03 14.48
CA ALA A 276 7.97 3.61 14.79
C ALA A 276 9.01 4.41 13.98
N LEU A 277 8.79 4.60 12.67
CA LEU A 277 9.65 5.42 11.83
C LEU A 277 9.66 6.89 12.30
N GLY A 278 8.51 7.42 12.71
CA GLY A 278 8.43 8.76 13.33
C GLY A 278 9.32 8.89 14.57
N SER A 279 9.33 7.85 15.42
CA SER A 279 10.19 7.79 16.61
C SER A 279 11.68 7.68 16.26
N MET A 280 12.02 6.89 15.23
CA MET A 280 13.39 6.74 14.72
C MET A 280 13.94 8.09 14.20
N ILE A 281 13.10 8.89 13.54
CA ILE A 281 13.50 10.21 13.02
C ILE A 281 13.70 11.21 14.16
N THR A 282 12.72 11.33 15.04
CA THR A 282 12.63 12.43 16.02
C THR A 282 13.33 12.13 17.34
N GLY A 283 13.44 10.86 17.73
CA GLY A 283 13.89 10.46 19.07
C GLY A 283 12.82 10.64 20.15
N PHE A 284 11.59 10.98 19.79
CA PHE A 284 10.51 11.05 20.75
C PHE A 284 10.11 9.64 21.22
N SER A 285 9.94 9.50 22.52
CA SER A 285 9.62 8.24 23.18
C SER A 285 8.22 8.23 23.81
N ASP A 286 7.52 9.35 23.73
CA ASP A 286 6.17 9.55 24.22
C ASP A 286 5.45 10.66 23.42
N GLY A 287 4.17 10.87 23.73
CA GLY A 287 3.34 11.85 23.03
C GLY A 287 2.62 11.24 21.81
N VAL A 288 1.59 11.93 21.37
CA VAL A 288 0.67 11.47 20.33
C VAL A 288 1.30 11.62 18.95
N PHE A 289 1.57 10.51 18.27
CA PHE A 289 1.96 10.50 16.87
C PHE A 289 0.76 10.77 15.96
N ALA A 290 -0.30 9.97 16.11
CA ALA A 290 -1.55 10.11 15.38
C ALA A 290 -2.74 9.70 16.26
N LYS A 291 -3.94 10.18 15.93
CA LYS A 291 -5.19 9.79 16.58
C LYS A 291 -6.08 9.09 15.55
N LEU A 292 -6.80 8.04 15.99
CA LEU A 292 -7.85 7.38 15.21
C LEU A 292 -9.21 7.81 15.75
N GLN A 293 -10.08 8.23 14.84
CA GLN A 293 -11.45 8.64 15.11
C GLN A 293 -12.40 7.73 14.33
N TYR A 294 -13.07 6.83 15.08
CA TYR A 294 -14.02 5.86 14.54
C TYR A 294 -15.41 6.49 14.31
N ASN A 295 -16.31 5.73 13.69
CA ASN A 295 -17.71 6.12 13.52
C ASN A 295 -18.40 6.34 14.90
N THR A 296 -19.62 6.91 14.91
CA THR A 296 -20.31 7.30 16.14
C THR A 296 -20.63 6.12 17.07
N ASP A 297 -20.88 4.92 16.55
CA ASP A 297 -21.14 3.72 17.34
C ASP A 297 -19.87 3.21 18.05
N LEU A 298 -18.69 3.52 17.50
CA LEU A 298 -17.39 3.05 17.97
C LEU A 298 -16.50 4.15 18.56
N GLN A 299 -17.02 5.34 18.86
CA GLN A 299 -16.22 6.46 19.39
C GLN A 299 -15.47 6.13 20.68
N ASN A 300 -15.98 5.19 21.50
CA ASN A 300 -15.26 4.72 22.68
C ASN A 300 -13.97 3.95 22.36
N ASN A 301 -13.78 3.57 21.11
CA ASN A 301 -12.57 2.91 20.59
C ASN A 301 -11.56 3.92 20.02
N ASN A 302 -11.90 5.22 20.00
CA ASN A 302 -10.94 6.25 19.57
C ASN A 302 -9.65 6.07 20.38
N THR A 303 -8.54 6.01 19.66
CA THR A 303 -7.24 5.68 20.24
C THR A 303 -6.14 6.54 19.65
N ASN A 304 -5.02 6.60 20.37
CA ASN A 304 -3.84 7.28 19.93
C ASN A 304 -2.73 6.27 19.59
N PHE A 305 -2.06 6.52 18.49
CA PHE A 305 -0.73 5.97 18.26
C PHE A 305 0.28 6.95 18.82
N ASN A 306 1.18 6.46 19.66
CA ASN A 306 2.15 7.29 20.34
C ASN A 306 3.56 7.02 19.79
N PHE A 307 4.43 8.01 19.92
CA PHE A 307 5.87 7.76 19.83
C PHE A 307 6.29 6.76 20.91
N SER A 308 7.33 5.99 20.61
CA SER A 308 7.82 4.93 21.49
C SER A 308 9.34 4.85 21.45
N ASN A 309 9.94 4.34 22.53
CA ASN A 309 11.36 3.99 22.57
C ASN A 309 11.63 2.52 22.23
N SER A 310 10.58 1.76 21.90
CA SER A 310 10.69 0.33 21.58
C SER A 310 9.80 -0.03 20.39
N LEU A 311 10.24 -1.03 19.62
CA LEU A 311 9.44 -1.62 18.54
C LEU A 311 8.32 -2.49 19.13
N SER A 312 7.13 -2.41 18.56
CA SER A 312 5.99 -3.26 18.93
C SER A 312 5.41 -3.90 17.66
N PRO A 313 5.15 -5.21 17.65
CA PRO A 313 5.31 -6.18 18.74
C PRO A 313 6.71 -6.80 18.83
N GLN A 314 7.64 -6.50 17.91
CA GLN A 314 8.94 -7.18 17.77
C GLN A 314 9.85 -7.04 18.99
N GLY A 315 9.68 -5.96 19.78
CA GLY A 315 10.53 -5.61 20.87
C GLY A 315 11.88 -5.02 20.45
N GLY A 316 12.66 -4.56 21.41
CA GLY A 316 13.96 -3.91 21.17
C GLY A 316 13.88 -2.38 21.17
N SER A 317 15.00 -1.73 21.51
CA SER A 317 15.09 -0.28 21.56
C SER A 317 15.12 0.33 20.17
N ILE A 318 14.47 1.47 20.00
CA ILE A 318 14.54 2.25 18.77
C ILE A 318 15.87 3.01 18.69
N ASN A 319 16.55 2.88 17.55
CA ASN A 319 17.68 3.71 17.18
C ASN A 319 17.15 5.05 16.61
N ALA A 320 17.46 6.15 17.27
CA ALA A 320 16.88 7.45 16.92
C ALA A 320 17.94 8.46 16.49
N LEU A 321 17.60 9.26 15.48
CA LEU A 321 18.48 10.28 14.92
C LEU A 321 18.35 11.63 15.65
N ASN A 322 17.25 11.84 16.38
CA ASN A 322 16.94 13.07 17.09
C ASN A 322 16.92 14.32 16.18
N LEU A 323 16.36 14.17 14.98
CA LEU A 323 16.29 15.25 14.01
C LEU A 323 15.11 16.18 14.29
N ASN A 324 15.32 17.47 14.04
CA ASN A 324 14.28 18.50 14.08
C ASN A 324 13.82 18.94 12.68
N LYS A 325 14.36 18.31 11.63
CA LYS A 325 13.99 18.52 10.23
C LYS A 325 14.18 17.24 9.44
N VAL A 326 13.28 16.98 8.49
CA VAL A 326 13.36 15.87 7.53
C VAL A 326 12.94 16.34 6.13
N TYR A 327 13.58 15.82 5.09
CA TYR A 327 13.24 16.04 3.69
C TYR A 327 12.54 14.79 3.18
N VAL A 328 11.33 14.92 2.63
CA VAL A 328 10.53 13.78 2.21
C VAL A 328 10.23 13.89 0.72
N LEU A 329 10.66 12.88 -0.05
CA LEU A 329 10.35 12.79 -1.49
C LEU A 329 9.02 12.10 -1.70
N THR A 330 8.12 12.71 -2.46
CA THR A 330 6.77 12.20 -2.71
C THR A 330 6.37 12.25 -4.18
N SER A 331 5.43 11.39 -4.55
CA SER A 331 4.76 11.44 -5.84
C SER A 331 3.26 11.14 -5.71
N GLY A 332 2.55 11.07 -6.83
CA GLY A 332 1.16 10.60 -6.88
C GLY A 332 0.95 9.15 -6.47
N SER A 333 2.02 8.39 -6.21
CA SER A 333 1.96 7.04 -5.61
C SER A 333 2.15 7.05 -4.08
N SER A 334 2.54 8.18 -3.49
CA SER A 334 2.67 8.32 -2.02
C SER A 334 1.29 8.43 -1.38
N ALA A 335 0.93 7.48 -0.53
CA ALA A 335 -0.42 7.40 0.02
C ALA A 335 -0.44 6.98 1.50
N SER A 336 -1.53 7.29 2.21
CA SER A 336 -1.92 6.58 3.41
C SER A 336 -0.89 6.73 4.56
N ALA A 337 -0.20 5.67 5.02
CA ALA A 337 0.82 5.75 6.07
C ALA A 337 1.99 6.68 5.71
N SER A 338 2.31 6.83 4.40
CA SER A 338 3.27 7.83 3.91
C SER A 338 2.78 9.26 4.12
N GLU A 339 1.50 9.51 3.92
CA GLU A 339 0.91 10.83 4.17
C GLU A 339 0.73 11.06 5.67
N MET A 340 0.40 10.01 6.41
CA MET A 340 0.24 10.08 7.86
C MET A 340 1.55 10.48 8.55
N ILE A 341 2.71 9.89 8.19
CA ILE A 341 3.99 10.27 8.80
C ILE A 341 4.35 11.73 8.52
N ILE A 342 4.14 12.20 7.28
CA ILE A 342 4.35 13.60 6.92
C ILE A 342 3.48 14.53 7.77
N ASN A 343 2.16 14.24 7.82
CA ASN A 343 1.20 15.04 8.57
C ASN A 343 1.47 15.02 10.08
N SER A 344 1.83 13.86 10.63
CA SER A 344 2.13 13.71 12.07
C SER A 344 3.42 14.45 12.46
N LEU A 345 4.48 14.30 11.69
CA LEU A 345 5.76 14.95 11.96
C LEU A 345 5.69 16.47 11.85
N ARG A 346 4.87 17.02 10.95
CA ARG A 346 4.64 18.49 10.83
C ARG A 346 4.16 19.16 12.12
N SER A 347 3.57 18.40 13.03
CA SER A 347 3.18 18.89 14.36
C SER A 347 4.36 19.05 15.33
N TYR A 348 5.55 18.55 14.99
CA TYR A 348 6.68 18.44 15.93
C TYR A 348 7.99 18.98 15.37
N ILE A 349 8.25 18.75 14.08
CA ILE A 349 9.49 19.12 13.42
C ILE A 349 9.20 19.75 12.05
N GLU A 350 10.21 20.37 11.47
CA GLU A 350 10.12 20.86 10.10
C GLU A 350 10.17 19.71 9.10
N VAL A 351 9.15 19.61 8.22
CA VAL A 351 9.08 18.62 7.15
C VAL A 351 9.05 19.35 5.82
N ILE A 352 10.10 19.19 5.02
CA ILE A 352 10.18 19.74 3.65
C ILE A 352 9.78 18.64 2.68
N GLN A 353 8.63 18.78 2.06
CA GLN A 353 8.11 17.84 1.06
C GLN A 353 8.56 18.26 -0.34
N ILE A 354 9.18 17.34 -1.09
CA ILE A 354 9.75 17.56 -2.42
C ILE A 354 9.17 16.54 -3.39
N GLY A 355 8.77 16.97 -4.58
CA GLY A 355 8.23 16.08 -5.61
C GLY A 355 6.88 16.52 -6.09
N THR A 356 5.89 15.62 -6.13
CA THR A 356 4.53 15.95 -6.52
C THR A 356 3.52 15.67 -5.42
N GLN A 357 2.29 16.13 -5.63
CA GLN A 357 1.17 15.96 -4.71
C GLN A 357 0.87 14.48 -4.47
N THR A 358 0.51 14.13 -3.24
CA THR A 358 0.19 12.77 -2.81
C THR A 358 -1.26 12.39 -3.10
N VAL A 359 -1.69 11.17 -2.74
CA VAL A 359 -3.02 10.60 -3.09
C VAL A 359 -4.19 11.21 -2.32
N GLY A 360 -4.01 11.54 -1.04
CA GLY A 360 -5.08 12.04 -0.17
C GLY A 360 -5.90 10.93 0.51
N LYS A 361 -5.25 9.92 1.07
CA LYS A 361 -5.91 8.86 1.87
C LYS A 361 -5.65 9.07 3.36
N SER A 362 -6.61 9.64 4.06
CA SER A 362 -6.56 9.89 5.51
C SER A 362 -7.26 8.82 6.36
N GLN A 363 -7.84 7.80 5.74
CA GLN A 363 -8.62 6.79 6.44
C GLN A 363 -7.84 5.49 6.62
N ALA A 364 -7.93 4.94 7.83
CA ALA A 364 -7.44 3.61 8.16
C ALA A 364 -8.53 2.56 7.92
N SER A 365 -8.10 1.38 7.48
CA SER A 365 -8.92 0.18 7.37
C SER A 365 -8.49 -0.88 8.40
N THR A 366 -9.33 -1.90 8.61
CA THR A 366 -8.96 -3.11 9.34
C THR A 366 -9.58 -4.30 8.65
N THR A 367 -8.95 -5.48 8.79
CA THR A 367 -9.51 -6.70 8.25
C THR A 367 -10.64 -7.20 9.14
N ILE A 368 -11.81 -7.37 8.57
CA ILE A 368 -12.99 -7.95 9.21
C ILE A 368 -13.17 -9.36 8.68
N TYR A 369 -13.12 -10.34 9.57
CA TYR A 369 -13.29 -11.77 9.26
C TYR A 369 -14.67 -12.24 9.69
N ASP A 370 -15.20 -13.27 9.03
CA ASP A 370 -16.45 -13.94 9.45
C ASP A 370 -16.18 -14.77 10.72
N SER A 371 -16.25 -14.11 11.85
CA SER A 371 -16.11 -14.71 13.18
C SER A 371 -17.01 -13.99 14.17
N SER A 372 -17.20 -14.55 15.36
CA SER A 372 -18.08 -13.98 16.38
C SER A 372 -17.67 -12.58 16.87
N ASN A 373 -16.41 -12.21 16.69
CA ASN A 373 -15.84 -10.91 17.08
C ASN A 373 -15.15 -10.18 15.91
N PHE A 374 -15.38 -10.64 14.69
CA PHE A 374 -14.80 -10.10 13.46
C PHE A 374 -13.27 -10.18 13.35
N GLN A 375 -12.61 -10.93 14.24
CA GLN A 375 -11.17 -11.12 14.23
C GLN A 375 -10.76 -12.41 13.49
N ARG A 376 -9.48 -12.51 13.13
CA ARG A 376 -8.89 -13.66 12.45
C ARG A 376 -9.09 -14.97 13.19
N GLN A 377 -8.95 -14.93 14.51
CA GLN A 377 -9.17 -16.12 15.34
C GLN A 377 -10.67 -16.51 15.36
N GLY A 378 -10.94 -17.75 14.95
CA GLY A 378 -12.31 -18.26 14.85
C GLY A 378 -13.01 -17.85 13.57
N ALA A 379 -12.29 -17.40 12.54
CA ALA A 379 -12.85 -17.17 11.22
C ALA A 379 -13.52 -18.44 10.67
N ASN A 380 -14.67 -18.26 10.03
CA ASN A 380 -15.47 -19.32 9.44
C ASN A 380 -14.64 -20.12 8.41
N PRO A 381 -14.41 -21.43 8.60
CA PRO A 381 -13.60 -22.21 7.68
C PRO A 381 -14.31 -22.52 6.37
N GLY A 382 -15.61 -22.25 6.25
CA GLY A 382 -16.41 -22.52 5.06
C GLY A 382 -16.14 -21.58 3.88
N HIS A 383 -15.41 -20.51 4.07
CA HIS A 383 -15.02 -19.56 3.02
C HIS A 383 -13.80 -18.72 3.42
N LEU A 384 -13.19 -18.01 2.43
CA LEU A 384 -12.05 -17.12 2.65
C LEU A 384 -12.41 -15.63 2.45
N TYR A 385 -13.70 -15.27 2.51
CA TYR A 385 -14.10 -13.87 2.41
C TYR A 385 -13.64 -13.08 3.63
N ALA A 386 -13.13 -11.88 3.38
CA ALA A 386 -12.88 -10.85 4.37
C ALA A 386 -13.21 -9.45 3.82
N LEU A 387 -13.45 -8.51 4.72
CA LEU A 387 -13.72 -7.12 4.37
C LEU A 387 -12.55 -6.25 4.81
N GLN A 388 -12.30 -5.19 4.06
CA GLN A 388 -11.39 -4.09 4.40
C GLN A 388 -12.16 -2.76 4.34
N PRO A 389 -13.13 -2.54 5.22
CA PRO A 389 -13.81 -1.24 5.28
C PRO A 389 -12.86 -0.17 5.80
N LEU A 390 -13.05 1.07 5.37
CA LEU A 390 -12.56 2.21 6.11
C LEU A 390 -13.26 2.25 7.47
N VAL A 391 -12.49 2.33 8.56
CA VAL A 391 -13.03 2.25 9.92
C VAL A 391 -12.80 3.51 10.75
N ALA A 392 -11.74 4.26 10.45
CA ALA A 392 -11.38 5.46 11.19
C ALA A 392 -10.73 6.52 10.32
N ILE A 393 -10.89 7.79 10.69
CA ILE A 393 -10.10 8.89 10.16
C ILE A 393 -8.84 9.02 11.00
N THR A 394 -7.69 9.23 10.34
CA THR A 394 -6.43 9.55 11.02
C THR A 394 -6.23 11.05 11.06
N VAL A 395 -5.86 11.58 12.22
CA VAL A 395 -5.48 12.98 12.40
C VAL A 395 -4.17 13.05 13.17
N ASN A 396 -3.40 14.12 12.99
CA ASN A 396 -2.22 14.38 13.79
C ASN A 396 -2.60 14.86 15.22
N LYS A 397 -1.60 15.18 16.06
CA LYS A 397 -1.89 15.62 17.45
C LYS A 397 -2.70 16.92 17.52
N ASP A 398 -2.64 17.75 16.47
CA ASP A 398 -3.30 19.05 16.37
C ASP A 398 -4.66 18.95 15.63
N ASP A 399 -5.20 17.70 15.50
CA ASP A 399 -6.46 17.36 14.81
C ASP A 399 -6.50 17.73 13.32
N GLN A 400 -5.33 17.82 12.67
CA GLN A 400 -5.26 18.06 11.24
C GLN A 400 -5.37 16.76 10.46
N VAL A 401 -6.27 16.73 9.49
CA VAL A 401 -6.49 15.62 8.55
C VAL A 401 -5.65 15.84 7.29
N VAL A 402 -5.14 14.76 6.69
CA VAL A 402 -4.61 14.80 5.32
C VAL A 402 -5.76 15.15 4.37
N PRO A 403 -5.63 16.20 3.54
CA PRO A 403 -6.68 16.54 2.56
C PRO A 403 -6.98 15.39 1.61
N SER A 404 -8.24 15.22 1.21
CA SER A 404 -8.63 14.18 0.24
C SER A 404 -8.00 14.36 -1.15
N THR A 405 -7.48 15.54 -1.43
CA THR A 405 -6.69 15.84 -2.63
C THR A 405 -5.20 15.54 -2.49
N GLY A 406 -4.74 15.15 -1.30
CA GLY A 406 -3.33 14.88 -0.99
C GLY A 406 -2.57 16.09 -0.46
N LEU A 407 -1.35 15.81 -0.01
CA LEU A 407 -0.41 16.82 0.49
C LEU A 407 0.33 17.46 -0.68
N VAL A 408 0.34 18.79 -0.72
CA VAL A 408 1.04 19.56 -1.75
C VAL A 408 2.50 19.71 -1.33
N PRO A 409 3.48 19.47 -2.23
CA PRO A 409 4.89 19.61 -1.91
C PRO A 409 5.28 21.07 -1.69
N ASP A 410 6.31 21.29 -0.85
CA ASP A 410 6.93 22.61 -0.66
C ASP A 410 7.82 22.99 -1.85
N ILE A 411 8.42 21.97 -2.51
CA ILE A 411 9.25 22.11 -3.71
C ILE A 411 8.71 21.12 -4.75
N GLU A 412 8.12 21.65 -5.82
CA GLU A 412 7.60 20.81 -6.90
C GLU A 412 8.73 20.32 -7.80
N VAL A 413 8.85 18.98 -7.94
CA VAL A 413 9.77 18.29 -8.85
C VAL A 413 9.04 17.12 -9.46
N LYS A 414 8.90 17.10 -10.78
CA LYS A 414 8.29 15.99 -11.52
C LYS A 414 9.38 15.07 -12.06
N GLU A 415 9.11 13.79 -12.16
CA GLU A 415 9.99 12.87 -12.88
C GLU A 415 9.92 13.18 -14.38
N SER A 416 11.08 13.45 -14.99
CA SER A 416 11.16 13.75 -16.42
C SER A 416 11.26 12.45 -17.21
N ILE A 417 10.50 12.34 -18.32
CA ILE A 417 10.53 11.17 -19.21
C ILE A 417 11.93 10.95 -19.76
N THR A 418 12.64 12.02 -20.08
CA THR A 418 14.00 11.98 -20.65
C THR A 418 15.11 11.86 -19.60
N ASN A 419 14.78 12.07 -18.32
CA ASN A 419 15.73 12.00 -17.21
C ASN A 419 15.11 11.39 -15.94
N TYR A 420 14.85 10.09 -15.94
CA TYR A 420 14.43 9.37 -14.73
C TYR A 420 15.55 9.24 -13.70
N GLY A 421 16.80 9.36 -14.11
CA GLY A 421 17.97 9.24 -13.25
C GLY A 421 18.17 7.85 -12.64
N VAL A 422 19.27 7.71 -11.90
CA VAL A 422 19.59 6.48 -11.14
C VAL A 422 19.31 6.74 -9.66
N LEU A 423 18.36 6.01 -9.07
CA LEU A 423 17.97 6.18 -7.68
C LEU A 423 19.17 6.09 -6.73
N GLY A 424 19.26 7.06 -5.80
CA GLY A 424 20.33 7.16 -4.83
C GLY A 424 21.66 7.67 -5.42
N THR A 425 21.67 8.33 -6.58
CA THR A 425 22.81 9.11 -7.08
C THR A 425 22.49 10.61 -7.02
N ILE A 426 23.53 11.42 -6.90
CA ILE A 426 23.39 12.89 -6.81
C ILE A 426 22.85 13.53 -8.09
N GLU A 427 22.87 12.81 -9.21
CA GLU A 427 22.35 13.23 -10.49
C GLU A 427 20.85 12.89 -10.66
N GLU A 428 20.26 12.12 -9.75
CA GLU A 428 18.83 11.83 -9.80
C GLU A 428 18.04 13.10 -9.40
N PRO A 429 17.11 13.56 -10.25
CA PRO A 429 16.52 14.91 -10.13
C PRO A 429 15.89 15.23 -8.78
N MET A 430 15.05 14.33 -8.23
CA MET A 430 14.39 14.61 -6.93
C MET A 430 15.38 14.56 -5.77
N LEU A 431 16.36 13.65 -5.80
CA LEU A 431 17.41 13.60 -4.80
C LEU A 431 18.34 14.81 -4.91
N ALA A 432 18.69 15.24 -6.12
CA ALA A 432 19.45 16.48 -6.36
C ALA A 432 18.73 17.69 -5.76
N ALA A 433 17.42 17.80 -5.96
CA ALA A 433 16.61 18.87 -5.39
C ALA A 433 16.65 18.87 -3.85
N ALA A 434 16.57 17.70 -3.22
CA ALA A 434 16.66 17.58 -1.77
C ALA A 434 18.05 17.97 -1.24
N LEU A 435 19.12 17.52 -1.89
CA LEU A 435 20.49 17.90 -1.52
C LEU A 435 20.70 19.42 -1.66
N LEU A 436 20.19 20.02 -2.74
CA LEU A 436 20.25 21.47 -2.93
C LEU A 436 19.44 22.22 -1.86
N ALA A 437 18.27 21.70 -1.45
CA ALA A 437 17.46 22.29 -0.38
C ALA A 437 18.17 22.22 0.99
N ILE A 438 19.00 21.20 1.24
CA ILE A 438 19.86 21.10 2.42
C ILE A 438 20.95 22.19 2.38
N GLU A 439 21.68 22.32 1.25
CA GLU A 439 22.79 23.25 1.10
C GLU A 439 22.39 24.71 1.25
N SER A 440 21.25 25.06 0.71
CA SER A 440 20.92 26.48 0.49
C SER A 440 20.04 27.10 1.55
N SER A 441 19.48 26.28 2.47
CA SER A 441 18.54 26.74 3.52
C SER A 441 17.37 27.61 2.97
N GLY A 442 17.06 27.49 1.65
CA GLY A 442 16.12 28.35 0.95
C GLY A 442 15.25 27.65 -0.09
N ARG A 443 14.19 28.33 -0.53
CA ARG A 443 13.30 27.87 -1.61
C ARG A 443 14.01 28.02 -2.96
N PHE A 444 14.12 26.92 -3.69
CA PHE A 444 14.55 26.90 -5.08
C PHE A 444 13.41 26.35 -5.94
N GLY A 445 13.12 27.03 -7.03
CA GLY A 445 12.33 26.48 -8.10
C GLY A 445 13.27 25.65 -9.00
N ILE A 446 13.13 24.35 -9.02
CA ILE A 446 13.71 23.49 -10.05
C ILE A 446 12.64 23.37 -11.12
N ASN A 447 12.86 24.03 -12.25
CA ASN A 447 12.03 23.89 -13.44
C ASN A 447 12.55 22.69 -14.23
N GLU A 448 12.09 21.48 -13.90
CA GLU A 448 12.22 20.36 -14.80
C GLU A 448 10.88 20.14 -15.51
N HIS A 449 10.93 20.02 -16.85
CA HIS A 449 9.78 19.68 -17.68
C HIS A 449 9.44 18.20 -17.48
N GLY A 450 8.68 17.92 -16.44
CA GLY A 450 8.20 16.58 -16.16
C GLY A 450 6.68 16.50 -16.36
N ILE A 451 6.18 15.32 -16.70
CA ILE A 451 4.76 15.03 -16.86
C ILE A 451 4.30 14.16 -15.70
N ILE A 452 3.09 14.41 -15.23
CA ILE A 452 2.46 13.54 -14.23
C ILE A 452 1.92 12.28 -14.95
N PRO A 453 2.24 11.07 -14.47
CA PRO A 453 1.68 9.84 -15.03
C PRO A 453 0.16 9.82 -14.89
N ILE A 454 -0.54 9.25 -15.86
CA ILE A 454 -1.99 9.05 -15.82
C ILE A 454 -2.39 7.91 -14.88
N MET A 455 -1.51 6.93 -14.72
CA MET A 455 -1.61 5.81 -13.79
C MET A 455 -0.24 5.17 -13.58
N ASP A 456 -0.14 4.32 -12.59
CA ASP A 456 1.06 3.52 -12.31
C ASP A 456 0.71 2.03 -12.18
N SER A 457 1.74 1.17 -12.00
CA SER A 457 1.53 -0.27 -11.83
C SER A 457 0.81 -0.65 -10.55
N ASP A 458 0.84 0.19 -9.52
CA ASP A 458 0.10 -0.06 -8.28
C ASP A 458 -1.41 0.02 -8.48
N THR A 459 -1.87 0.75 -9.51
CA THR A 459 -3.28 0.78 -9.92
C THR A 459 -3.82 -0.62 -10.25
N PHE A 460 -2.94 -1.56 -10.67
CA PHE A 460 -3.30 -2.93 -11.03
C PHE A 460 -3.01 -3.95 -9.93
N VAL A 461 -2.36 -3.53 -8.85
CA VAL A 461 -2.20 -4.36 -7.65
C VAL A 461 -3.45 -4.14 -6.80
N PRO A 462 -4.27 -5.18 -6.57
CA PRO A 462 -5.46 -5.03 -5.75
C PRO A 462 -5.09 -4.39 -4.41
N HIS A 463 -5.72 -3.24 -4.12
CA HIS A 463 -5.63 -2.60 -2.80
C HIS A 463 -4.21 -2.16 -2.36
N ALA A 464 -3.34 -1.82 -3.31
CA ALA A 464 -1.97 -1.37 -3.03
C ALA A 464 -1.92 -0.18 -2.05
N GLN A 465 -2.86 0.76 -2.18
CA GLN A 465 -2.94 1.94 -1.31
C GLN A 465 -3.68 1.59 0.00
N SER A 466 -2.99 0.95 0.94
CA SER A 466 -3.60 0.55 2.20
C SER A 466 -2.97 1.27 3.40
N MET A 467 -3.81 1.74 4.34
CA MET A 467 -3.46 2.07 5.71
C MET A 467 -4.24 1.10 6.59
N TYR A 468 -3.55 0.19 7.22
CA TYR A 468 -4.19 -0.83 8.04
C TYR A 468 -3.70 -0.81 9.48
N LEU A 469 -4.62 -1.23 10.36
CA LEU A 469 -4.36 -1.47 11.76
C LEU A 469 -3.95 -2.93 11.92
N ASP A 470 -2.75 -3.15 12.48
CA ASP A 470 -2.20 -4.49 12.79
C ASP A 470 -2.94 -5.16 13.94
#